data_9bde3998ebd52005de2acd701ee9dc49
#
_entry.id   9bde3998ebd52005de2acd701ee9dc49
#
_cell.length_a   1.000
_cell.length_b   1.000
_cell.length_c   1.000
_cell.angle_alpha   90.00
_cell.angle_beta   90.00
_cell.angle_gamma   90.00
#
_symmetry.space_group_name_H-M   'P 1'
#
loop_
_entity.id
_entity.type
_entity.pdbx_description
1 polymer ?
#
loop_
_entity_poly.entity_id
_entity_poly.type
_entity_poly.pdbx_seq_one_letter_code
_entity_poly.pdbx_strand_id
1 'polypeptide(L)'
;MDDRTVVVTGGTRGIGRAVVTAFADAGATVVFCGRDRAAVEDVAEITGAIGVRADVRDEFDVERLMETAAREGDGEIELVVANAAVNHGTPGKMPIAEEPYSRFDDTMRTNVRGIFTTIVEALPHLASDGRVLVPSGSIAREAKPNMGTYAISKAGSEAVVRAFATDIEQPVCIVDPGLVATELTGVDTARDPEDVAPMFVWAATEATEDEINGEIVDLRTWKKATR
;
A
#
# COMPACT_ATOMS: atom_id res chain seq x y z
N MET A 1 13.21 -12.10 -7.35
CA MET A 1 13.14 -10.63 -7.33
C MET A 1 14.53 -9.99 -7.26
N ASP A 2 15.56 -10.80 -7.54
CA ASP A 2 16.94 -10.31 -7.57
C ASP A 2 17.05 -9.09 -8.53
N ASP A 3 17.80 -8.09 -8.14
CA ASP A 3 18.01 -6.83 -8.87
C ASP A 3 16.73 -5.94 -9.06
N ARG A 4 15.69 -6.15 -8.25
CA ARG A 4 14.50 -5.28 -8.26
C ARG A 4 14.38 -4.46 -6.99
N THR A 5 14.07 -3.17 -7.17
CA THR A 5 13.84 -2.21 -6.09
C THR A 5 12.34 -2.09 -5.80
N VAL A 6 11.99 -2.27 -4.54
CA VAL A 6 10.60 -2.24 -4.07
C VAL A 6 10.44 -1.18 -2.99
N VAL A 7 9.49 -0.27 -3.16
CA VAL A 7 9.12 0.72 -2.14
C VAL A 7 7.80 0.34 -1.47
N VAL A 8 7.77 0.33 -0.13
CA VAL A 8 6.55 0.05 0.64
C VAL A 8 6.27 1.17 1.63
N THR A 9 5.18 1.93 1.45
CA THR A 9 4.77 2.89 2.47
C THR A 9 3.95 2.23 3.57
N GLY A 10 4.18 2.64 4.83
CA GLY A 10 3.51 2.02 5.99
C GLY A 10 3.97 0.58 6.24
N GLY A 11 5.26 0.31 6.05
CA GLY A 11 5.86 -1.03 6.14
C GLY A 11 6.13 -1.56 7.56
N THR A 12 5.74 -0.81 8.62
CA THR A 12 6.13 -1.17 10.00
C THR A 12 5.19 -2.18 10.67
N ARG A 13 4.01 -2.44 10.13
CA ARG A 13 3.01 -3.36 10.73
C ARG A 13 1.99 -3.88 9.70
N GLY A 14 1.21 -4.87 10.12
CA GLY A 14 0.10 -5.43 9.33
C GLY A 14 0.52 -5.86 7.93
N ILE A 15 -0.32 -5.57 6.94
CA ILE A 15 -0.07 -5.94 5.54
C ILE A 15 1.26 -5.37 5.04
N GLY A 16 1.56 -4.09 5.35
CA GLY A 16 2.80 -3.46 4.89
C GLY A 16 4.06 -4.19 5.36
N ARG A 17 4.11 -4.61 6.64
CA ARG A 17 5.23 -5.39 7.17
C ARG A 17 5.33 -6.77 6.50
N ALA A 18 4.21 -7.46 6.33
CA ALA A 18 4.20 -8.76 5.67
C ALA A 18 4.67 -8.66 4.20
N VAL A 19 4.30 -7.58 3.52
CA VAL A 19 4.74 -7.29 2.15
C VAL A 19 6.25 -6.98 2.12
N VAL A 20 6.77 -6.16 3.04
CA VAL A 20 8.22 -5.90 3.17
C VAL A 20 8.97 -7.21 3.34
N THR A 21 8.53 -8.07 4.28
CA THR A 21 9.16 -9.38 4.52
C THR A 21 9.12 -10.26 3.26
N ALA A 22 7.96 -10.37 2.62
CA ALA A 22 7.80 -11.25 1.45
C ALA A 22 8.69 -10.83 0.26
N PHE A 23 8.86 -9.54 0.01
CA PHE A 23 9.75 -9.06 -1.05
C PHE A 23 11.23 -9.16 -0.67
N ALA A 24 11.59 -8.93 0.60
CA ALA A 24 12.96 -9.15 1.08
C ALA A 24 13.35 -10.62 0.97
N ASP A 25 12.48 -11.55 1.41
CA ASP A 25 12.69 -13.00 1.28
C ASP A 25 12.78 -13.45 -0.18
N ALA A 26 12.15 -12.73 -1.11
CA ALA A 26 12.23 -12.97 -2.54
C ALA A 26 13.49 -12.35 -3.21
N GLY A 27 14.39 -11.74 -2.43
CA GLY A 27 15.67 -11.19 -2.92
C GLY A 27 15.61 -9.76 -3.46
N ALA A 28 14.52 -9.03 -3.27
CA ALA A 28 14.42 -7.64 -3.70
C ALA A 28 15.20 -6.68 -2.77
N THR A 29 15.69 -5.58 -3.33
CA THR A 29 16.10 -4.41 -2.55
C THR A 29 14.85 -3.69 -2.08
N VAL A 30 14.46 -3.87 -0.81
CA VAL A 30 13.24 -3.28 -0.26
C VAL A 30 13.55 -2.02 0.54
N VAL A 31 12.93 -0.90 0.16
CA VAL A 31 12.95 0.34 0.94
C VAL A 31 11.55 0.62 1.47
N PHE A 32 11.40 0.79 2.76
CA PHE A 32 10.08 1.01 3.34
C PHE A 32 10.06 2.20 4.29
N CYS A 33 8.88 2.73 4.57
CA CYS A 33 8.75 3.80 5.54
C CYS A 33 7.68 3.58 6.60
N GLY A 34 7.84 4.32 7.68
CA GLY A 34 6.90 4.49 8.77
C GLY A 34 7.18 5.77 9.53
N ARG A 35 6.24 6.22 10.35
CA ARG A 35 6.37 7.47 11.15
C ARG A 35 7.13 7.27 12.44
N ASP A 36 7.04 6.10 13.03
CA ASP A 36 7.72 5.73 14.25
C ASP A 36 9.12 5.19 13.94
N ARG A 37 10.14 5.88 14.42
CA ARG A 37 11.54 5.53 14.16
C ARG A 37 11.90 4.16 14.73
N ALA A 38 11.49 3.85 15.97
CA ALA A 38 11.82 2.58 16.60
C ALA A 38 11.19 1.40 15.83
N ALA A 39 9.91 1.52 15.44
CA ALA A 39 9.25 0.51 14.64
C ALA A 39 9.87 0.33 13.23
N VAL A 40 10.43 1.39 12.66
CA VAL A 40 11.18 1.31 11.39
C VAL A 40 12.50 0.56 11.60
N GLU A 41 13.25 0.90 12.64
CA GLU A 41 14.52 0.24 12.98
C GLU A 41 14.33 -1.25 13.29
N ASP A 42 13.29 -1.60 14.06
CA ASP A 42 12.95 -2.99 14.40
C ASP A 42 12.65 -3.84 13.15
N VAL A 43 11.86 -3.31 12.21
CA VAL A 43 11.53 -4.05 10.98
C VAL A 43 12.75 -4.16 10.06
N ALA A 44 13.54 -3.11 9.94
CA ALA A 44 14.78 -3.13 9.17
C ALA A 44 15.76 -4.20 9.68
N GLU A 45 15.95 -4.29 11.01
CA GLU A 45 16.81 -5.31 11.63
C GLU A 45 16.32 -6.74 11.36
N ILE A 46 14.99 -6.97 11.43
CA ILE A 46 14.41 -8.31 11.25
C ILE A 46 14.46 -8.76 9.79
N THR A 47 14.20 -7.84 8.85
CA THR A 47 14.00 -8.19 7.43
C THR A 47 15.22 -7.95 6.55
N GLY A 48 16.19 -7.19 7.03
CA GLY A 48 17.31 -6.70 6.23
C GLY A 48 16.91 -5.60 5.23
N ALA A 49 15.64 -5.18 5.21
CA ALA A 49 15.16 -4.11 4.36
C ALA A 49 15.62 -2.72 4.86
N ILE A 50 15.63 -1.73 3.98
CA ILE A 50 16.08 -0.37 4.28
C ILE A 50 14.91 0.44 4.83
N GLY A 51 14.98 0.79 6.10
CA GLY A 51 13.96 1.57 6.79
C GLY A 51 14.20 3.08 6.72
N VAL A 52 13.20 3.84 6.27
CA VAL A 52 13.22 5.30 6.24
C VAL A 52 12.10 5.85 7.11
N ARG A 53 12.41 6.74 8.06
CA ARG A 53 11.36 7.47 8.76
C ARG A 53 10.75 8.51 7.82
N ALA A 54 9.48 8.34 7.46
CA ALA A 54 8.74 9.26 6.60
C ALA A 54 7.25 9.27 6.94
N ASP A 55 6.61 10.42 6.72
CA ASP A 55 5.17 10.61 6.80
C ASP A 55 4.62 10.88 5.41
N VAL A 56 3.75 10.00 4.89
CA VAL A 56 3.16 10.14 3.55
C VAL A 56 2.30 11.40 3.35
N ARG A 57 2.01 12.13 4.44
CA ARG A 57 1.32 13.42 4.41
C ARG A 57 2.24 14.59 4.06
N ASP A 58 3.54 14.37 4.05
CA ASP A 58 4.60 15.33 3.72
C ASP A 58 5.29 14.90 2.43
N GLU A 59 5.15 15.68 1.37
CA GLU A 59 5.70 15.40 0.05
C GLU A 59 7.24 15.28 0.05
N PHE A 60 7.93 16.08 0.85
CA PHE A 60 9.39 16.04 0.95
C PHE A 60 9.90 14.78 1.66
N ASP A 61 9.14 14.25 2.62
CA ASP A 61 9.43 12.96 3.23
C ASP A 61 9.29 11.82 2.20
N VAL A 62 8.28 11.91 1.32
CA VAL A 62 8.04 10.90 0.27
C VAL A 62 9.08 11.03 -0.86
N GLU A 63 9.39 12.24 -1.33
CA GLU A 63 10.46 12.50 -2.29
C GLU A 63 11.78 11.87 -1.82
N ARG A 64 12.20 12.16 -0.59
CA ARG A 64 13.39 11.57 0.01
C ARG A 64 13.33 10.03 0.11
N LEU A 65 12.16 9.45 0.34
CA LEU A 65 11.96 8.00 0.33
C LEU A 65 12.26 7.43 -1.06
N MET A 66 11.72 8.03 -2.13
CA MET A 66 11.92 7.58 -3.51
C MET A 66 13.36 7.77 -3.97
N GLU A 67 13.98 8.91 -3.67
CA GLU A 67 15.41 9.15 -3.92
C GLU A 67 16.30 8.12 -3.21
N THR A 68 15.93 7.75 -1.97
CA THR A 68 16.66 6.71 -1.23
C THR A 68 16.52 5.37 -1.94
N ALA A 69 15.32 4.98 -2.36
CA ALA A 69 15.08 3.72 -3.05
C ALA A 69 15.86 3.64 -4.37
N ALA A 70 15.80 4.68 -5.20
CA ALA A 70 16.55 4.74 -6.44
C ALA A 70 18.07 4.62 -6.21
N ARG A 71 18.61 5.27 -5.17
CA ARG A 71 20.04 5.20 -4.84
C ARG A 71 20.50 3.83 -4.32
N GLU A 72 19.67 3.15 -3.55
CA GLU A 72 19.99 1.83 -2.97
C GLU A 72 19.77 0.69 -3.96
N GLY A 73 18.96 0.92 -5.00
CA GLY A 73 18.83 0.06 -6.18
C GLY A 73 19.73 0.52 -7.34
N ASP A 74 19.41 0.11 -8.53
CA ASP A 74 20.17 0.42 -9.76
C ASP A 74 19.75 1.75 -10.44
N GLY A 75 19.09 2.66 -9.70
CA GLY A 75 18.63 3.96 -10.19
C GLY A 75 17.15 4.01 -10.52
N GLU A 76 16.47 2.88 -10.57
CA GLU A 76 15.04 2.75 -10.88
C GLU A 76 14.29 2.03 -9.75
N ILE A 77 12.96 2.19 -9.73
CA ILE A 77 12.03 1.52 -8.81
C ILE A 77 11.08 0.67 -9.65
N GLU A 78 11.11 -0.65 -9.46
CA GLU A 78 10.25 -1.57 -10.23
C GLU A 78 8.89 -1.77 -9.57
N LEU A 79 8.78 -1.50 -8.27
CA LEU A 79 7.52 -1.66 -7.57
C LEU A 79 7.31 -0.61 -6.48
N VAL A 80 6.14 -0.01 -6.49
CA VAL A 80 5.66 0.84 -5.39
C VAL A 80 4.41 0.24 -4.78
N VAL A 81 4.44 -0.05 -3.48
CA VAL A 81 3.26 -0.45 -2.71
C VAL A 81 2.82 0.72 -1.83
N ALA A 82 1.85 1.49 -2.31
CA ALA A 82 1.28 2.64 -1.60
C ALA A 82 0.28 2.16 -0.54
N ASN A 83 0.81 1.61 0.55
CA ASN A 83 0.05 0.89 1.58
C ASN A 83 -0.31 1.75 2.80
N ALA A 84 0.40 2.81 3.09
CA ALA A 84 0.19 3.62 4.30
C ALA A 84 -1.28 4.06 4.46
N ALA A 85 -1.89 3.71 5.58
CA ALA A 85 -3.27 4.08 5.89
C ALA A 85 -3.50 4.20 7.40
N VAL A 86 -4.53 4.97 7.76
CA VAL A 86 -5.03 5.11 9.13
C VAL A 86 -6.53 4.85 9.19
N ASN A 87 -6.98 4.39 10.36
CA ASN A 87 -8.38 4.35 10.75
C ASN A 87 -8.46 4.77 12.23
N HIS A 88 -9.14 5.87 12.50
CA HIS A 88 -9.16 6.51 13.83
C HIS A 88 -10.27 6.00 14.74
N GLY A 89 -10.90 4.90 14.41
CA GLY A 89 -11.96 4.32 15.23
C GLY A 89 -12.12 2.82 15.00
N THR A 90 -13.14 2.27 15.61
CA THR A 90 -13.47 0.85 15.47
C THR A 90 -14.43 0.67 14.28
N PRO A 91 -14.09 -0.11 13.25
CA PRO A 91 -15.02 -0.42 12.15
C PRO A 91 -16.37 -0.92 12.67
N GLY A 92 -17.46 -0.42 12.10
CA GLY A 92 -18.83 -0.72 12.53
C GLY A 92 -19.32 0.11 13.74
N LYS A 93 -18.49 1.00 14.30
CA LYS A 93 -18.84 1.88 15.44
C LYS A 93 -18.58 3.37 15.17
N MET A 94 -18.49 3.76 13.92
CA MET A 94 -18.19 5.14 13.50
C MET A 94 -19.33 5.70 12.63
N PRO A 95 -20.45 6.18 13.23
CA PRO A 95 -21.51 6.82 12.47
C PRO A 95 -20.96 8.05 11.72
N ILE A 96 -21.18 8.13 10.42
CA ILE A 96 -20.58 9.19 9.60
C ILE A 96 -21.02 10.62 10.03
N ALA A 97 -22.24 10.75 10.53
CA ALA A 97 -22.76 12.04 11.00
C ALA A 97 -22.09 12.54 12.30
N GLU A 98 -21.38 11.67 13.01
CA GLU A 98 -20.70 11.97 14.26
C GLU A 98 -19.16 12.07 14.09
N GLU A 99 -18.65 11.89 12.87
CA GLU A 99 -17.21 11.98 12.59
C GLU A 99 -16.71 13.43 12.77
N PRO A 100 -15.71 13.68 13.63
CA PRO A 100 -15.09 14.99 13.75
C PRO A 100 -14.35 15.39 12.46
N TYR A 101 -14.42 16.66 12.07
CA TYR A 101 -13.72 17.18 10.90
C TYR A 101 -12.22 16.88 10.94
N SER A 102 -11.57 17.01 12.09
CA SER A 102 -10.14 16.69 12.24
C SER A 102 -9.80 15.24 11.92
N ARG A 103 -10.69 14.30 12.24
CA ARG A 103 -10.52 12.88 11.91
C ARG A 103 -10.75 12.65 10.42
N PHE A 104 -11.76 13.32 9.85
CA PHE A 104 -12.00 13.30 8.40
C PHE A 104 -10.74 13.79 7.66
N ASP A 105 -10.24 14.97 8.01
CA ASP A 105 -9.09 15.59 7.36
C ASP A 105 -7.83 14.72 7.44
N ASP A 106 -7.52 14.18 8.63
CA ASP A 106 -6.34 13.33 8.81
C ASP A 106 -6.45 12.00 8.04
N THR A 107 -7.65 11.40 8.03
CA THR A 107 -7.90 10.17 7.26
C THR A 107 -7.77 10.42 5.76
N MET A 108 -8.36 11.47 5.22
CA MET A 108 -8.28 11.82 3.80
C MET A 108 -6.85 12.21 3.41
N ARG A 109 -6.16 12.96 4.27
CA ARG A 109 -4.78 13.36 4.03
C ARG A 109 -3.82 12.17 4.00
N THR A 110 -4.04 11.19 4.86
CA THR A 110 -3.19 9.99 4.88
C THR A 110 -3.59 9.00 3.79
N ASN A 111 -4.86 8.59 3.74
CA ASN A 111 -5.30 7.46 2.93
C ASN A 111 -5.53 7.80 1.45
N VAL A 112 -5.79 9.06 1.12
CA VAL A 112 -6.04 9.48 -0.28
C VAL A 112 -4.89 10.34 -0.79
N ARG A 113 -4.61 11.50 -0.15
CA ARG A 113 -3.50 12.35 -0.57
C ARG A 113 -2.16 11.63 -0.41
N GLY A 114 -1.95 10.83 0.65
CA GLY A 114 -0.72 10.08 0.84
C GLY A 114 -0.45 9.07 -0.27
N ILE A 115 -1.48 8.38 -0.80
CA ILE A 115 -1.35 7.51 -1.98
C ILE A 115 -1.01 8.34 -3.22
N PHE A 116 -1.74 9.42 -3.46
CA PHE A 116 -1.47 10.34 -4.58
C PHE A 116 -0.03 10.84 -4.54
N THR A 117 0.44 11.36 -3.40
CA THR A 117 1.81 11.82 -3.21
C THR A 117 2.82 10.69 -3.44
N THR A 118 2.56 9.48 -2.90
CA THR A 118 3.44 8.33 -3.11
C THR A 118 3.63 8.02 -4.59
N ILE A 119 2.57 8.06 -5.38
CA ILE A 119 2.65 7.79 -6.83
C ILE A 119 3.37 8.92 -7.55
N VAL A 120 3.01 10.19 -7.29
CA VAL A 120 3.62 11.36 -7.94
C VAL A 120 5.13 11.40 -7.72
N GLU A 121 5.57 11.24 -6.47
CA GLU A 121 7.01 11.29 -6.15
C GLU A 121 7.77 10.04 -6.64
N ALA A 122 7.07 8.95 -6.93
CA ALA A 122 7.69 7.77 -7.54
C ALA A 122 7.94 7.92 -9.04
N LEU A 123 7.10 8.68 -9.77
CA LEU A 123 7.16 8.76 -11.25
C LEU A 123 8.54 9.08 -11.82
N PRO A 124 9.35 10.00 -11.25
CA PRO A 124 10.69 10.31 -11.78
C PRO A 124 11.68 9.14 -11.71
N HIS A 125 11.38 8.15 -10.86
CA HIS A 125 12.25 7.01 -10.55
C HIS A 125 11.64 5.67 -10.98
N LEU A 126 10.37 5.67 -11.38
CA LEU A 126 9.65 4.43 -11.70
C LEU A 126 10.17 3.84 -13.02
N ALA A 127 10.58 2.59 -13.00
CA ALA A 127 11.04 1.87 -14.18
C ALA A 127 9.96 1.83 -15.28
N SER A 128 10.36 1.70 -16.52
CA SER A 128 9.42 1.65 -17.65
C SER A 128 8.44 0.46 -17.57
N ASP A 129 8.87 -0.67 -16.97
CA ASP A 129 8.05 -1.84 -16.64
C ASP A 129 7.62 -1.88 -15.18
N GLY A 130 7.83 -0.77 -14.46
CA GLY A 130 7.48 -0.63 -13.05
C GLY A 130 5.98 -0.69 -12.79
N ARG A 131 5.59 -1.00 -11.57
CA ARG A 131 4.18 -1.18 -11.16
C ARG A 131 3.85 -0.43 -9.87
N VAL A 132 2.59 -0.04 -9.73
CA VAL A 132 2.09 0.53 -8.47
C VAL A 132 0.93 -0.32 -7.95
N LEU A 133 1.03 -0.77 -6.70
CA LEU A 133 -0.01 -1.54 -6.02
C LEU A 133 -0.58 -0.75 -4.83
N VAL A 134 -1.90 -0.70 -4.75
CA VAL A 134 -2.62 0.04 -3.70
C VAL A 134 -3.57 -0.90 -2.97
N PRO A 135 -3.33 -1.22 -1.68
CA PRO A 135 -4.25 -2.03 -0.91
C PRO A 135 -5.58 -1.33 -0.67
N SER A 136 -6.68 -2.03 -0.97
CA SER A 136 -8.03 -1.58 -0.68
C SER A 136 -8.86 -2.71 -0.05
N GLY A 137 -10.17 -2.63 -0.12
CA GLY A 137 -11.09 -3.64 0.38
C GLY A 137 -12.52 -3.36 -0.07
N SER A 138 -13.40 -4.34 0.04
CA SER A 138 -14.80 -4.25 -0.40
C SER A 138 -15.55 -3.06 0.19
N ILE A 139 -15.08 -2.53 1.34
CA ILE A 139 -15.63 -1.33 1.99
C ILE A 139 -15.59 -0.07 1.11
N ALA A 140 -14.70 -0.01 0.14
CA ALA A 140 -14.63 1.09 -0.83
C ALA A 140 -15.86 1.13 -1.77
N ARG A 141 -16.55 0.00 -1.91
CA ARG A 141 -17.61 -0.24 -2.91
C ARG A 141 -18.94 -0.67 -2.29
N GLU A 142 -18.93 -1.10 -1.04
CA GLU A 142 -20.10 -1.60 -0.32
C GLU A 142 -20.66 -0.58 0.65
N ALA A 143 -21.98 -0.45 0.70
CA ALA A 143 -22.65 0.34 1.72
C ALA A 143 -22.70 -0.43 3.05
N LYS A 144 -21.74 -0.18 3.92
CA LYS A 144 -21.72 -0.71 5.29
C LYS A 144 -21.94 0.42 6.30
N PRO A 145 -22.86 0.24 7.27
CA PRO A 145 -23.11 1.27 8.27
C PRO A 145 -21.93 1.45 9.22
N ASN A 146 -21.78 2.65 9.74
CA ASN A 146 -20.84 2.99 10.81
C ASN A 146 -19.35 2.71 10.48
N MET A 147 -18.97 2.89 9.22
CA MET A 147 -17.58 2.77 8.79
C MET A 147 -16.85 4.12 8.72
N GLY A 148 -17.54 5.21 9.03
CA GLY A 148 -17.00 6.56 9.11
C GLY A 148 -16.27 7.02 7.86
N THR A 149 -15.31 7.90 8.04
CA THR A 149 -14.45 8.44 6.97
C THR A 149 -13.58 7.37 6.31
N TYR A 150 -13.31 6.27 7.00
CA TYR A 150 -12.47 5.21 6.45
C TYR A 150 -13.03 4.64 5.14
N ALA A 151 -14.34 4.37 5.07
CA ALA A 151 -14.99 3.90 3.83
C ALA A 151 -14.85 4.93 2.70
N ILE A 152 -15.07 6.22 3.01
CA ILE A 152 -14.91 7.32 2.06
C ILE A 152 -13.47 7.35 1.52
N SER A 153 -12.49 7.23 2.42
CA SER A 153 -11.08 7.28 2.05
C SER A 153 -10.68 6.10 1.16
N LYS A 154 -11.19 4.89 1.41
CA LYS A 154 -10.92 3.73 0.56
C LYS A 154 -11.55 3.87 -0.84
N ALA A 155 -12.76 4.43 -0.95
CA ALA A 155 -13.35 4.77 -2.24
C ALA A 155 -12.53 5.84 -2.98
N GLY A 156 -12.03 6.85 -2.25
CA GLY A 156 -11.11 7.87 -2.78
C GLY A 156 -9.79 7.29 -3.26
N SER A 157 -9.21 6.34 -2.50
CA SER A 157 -7.99 5.64 -2.89
C SER A 157 -8.15 4.88 -4.21
N GLU A 158 -9.27 4.17 -4.40
CA GLU A 158 -9.55 3.49 -5.65
C GLU A 158 -9.80 4.46 -6.82
N ALA A 159 -10.36 5.64 -6.55
CA ALA A 159 -10.48 6.68 -7.56
C ALA A 159 -9.12 7.24 -8.00
N VAL A 160 -8.17 7.41 -7.06
CA VAL A 160 -6.78 7.77 -7.38
C VAL A 160 -6.14 6.73 -8.29
N VAL A 161 -6.27 5.43 -7.96
CA VAL A 161 -5.74 4.34 -8.80
C VAL A 161 -6.29 4.43 -10.23
N ARG A 162 -7.61 4.55 -10.39
CA ARG A 162 -8.23 4.64 -11.73
C ARG A 162 -7.76 5.85 -12.52
N ALA A 163 -7.51 6.98 -11.86
CA ALA A 163 -6.99 8.17 -12.53
C ALA A 163 -5.56 7.94 -13.06
N PHE A 164 -4.65 7.44 -12.22
CA PHE A 164 -3.29 7.16 -12.67
C PHE A 164 -3.22 6.06 -13.72
N ALA A 165 -4.01 5.00 -13.60
CA ALA A 165 -4.07 3.90 -14.56
C ALA A 165 -4.44 4.34 -15.98
N THR A 166 -5.05 5.52 -16.15
CA THR A 166 -5.39 6.09 -17.47
C THR A 166 -4.39 7.13 -17.97
N ASP A 167 -3.60 7.73 -17.06
CA ASP A 167 -2.78 8.90 -17.36
C ASP A 167 -1.28 8.60 -17.43
N ILE A 168 -0.82 7.44 -16.91
CA ILE A 168 0.59 7.02 -16.96
C ILE A 168 0.74 5.69 -17.70
N GLU A 169 1.96 5.39 -18.16
CA GLU A 169 2.26 4.16 -18.90
C GLU A 169 2.35 2.94 -17.98
N GLN A 170 2.84 3.11 -16.74
CA GLN A 170 3.02 2.04 -15.78
C GLN A 170 1.67 1.59 -15.18
N PRO A 171 1.43 0.29 -15.05
CA PRO A 171 0.18 -0.21 -14.49
C PRO A 171 0.03 0.13 -13.00
N VAL A 172 -1.17 0.63 -12.66
CA VAL A 172 -1.57 0.97 -11.29
C VAL A 172 -2.75 0.09 -10.88
N CYS A 173 -2.60 -0.70 -9.83
CA CYS A 173 -3.50 -1.78 -9.45
C CYS A 173 -4.08 -1.61 -8.05
N ILE A 174 -5.34 -2.02 -7.88
CA ILE A 174 -5.95 -2.21 -6.56
C ILE A 174 -5.76 -3.66 -6.13
N VAL A 175 -5.17 -3.88 -4.94
CA VAL A 175 -5.11 -5.22 -4.32
C VAL A 175 -6.13 -5.28 -3.19
N ASP A 176 -7.13 -6.16 -3.31
CA ASP A 176 -8.16 -6.40 -2.29
C ASP A 176 -7.92 -7.75 -1.60
N PRO A 177 -7.16 -7.79 -0.49
CA PRO A 177 -6.86 -9.03 0.22
C PRO A 177 -8.04 -9.54 1.05
N GLY A 178 -9.19 -8.90 0.99
CA GLY A 178 -10.33 -9.14 1.87
C GLY A 178 -10.07 -8.68 3.30
N LEU A 179 -10.73 -9.30 4.26
CA LEU A 179 -10.52 -8.98 5.67
C LEU A 179 -9.24 -9.62 6.19
N VAL A 180 -8.34 -8.80 6.73
CA VAL A 180 -7.03 -9.20 7.25
C VAL A 180 -6.91 -8.78 8.72
N ALA A 181 -6.34 -9.64 9.56
CA ALA A 181 -6.11 -9.40 10.98
C ALA A 181 -5.00 -8.37 11.16
N THR A 182 -5.40 -7.13 11.40
CA THR A 182 -4.48 -6.00 11.62
C THR A 182 -5.05 -5.07 12.69
N GLU A 183 -4.20 -4.25 13.30
CA GLU A 183 -4.67 -3.20 14.22
C GLU A 183 -5.67 -2.24 13.54
N LEU A 184 -5.54 -2.02 12.24
CA LEU A 184 -6.40 -1.13 11.46
C LEU A 184 -7.83 -1.68 11.31
N THR A 185 -7.98 -3.00 11.20
CA THR A 185 -9.28 -3.68 11.11
C THR A 185 -9.84 -4.04 12.47
N GLY A 186 -9.00 -4.30 13.47
CA GLY A 186 -9.40 -4.73 14.81
C GLY A 186 -10.11 -6.09 14.85
N VAL A 187 -9.83 -6.98 13.88
CA VAL A 187 -10.48 -8.29 13.74
C VAL A 187 -9.42 -9.39 13.77
N ASP A 188 -9.16 -9.93 14.95
CA ASP A 188 -8.09 -10.93 15.18
C ASP A 188 -8.39 -12.31 14.57
N THR A 189 -9.64 -12.60 14.20
CA THR A 189 -10.07 -13.88 13.60
C THR A 189 -10.04 -13.88 12.07
N ALA A 190 -9.56 -12.80 11.46
CA ALA A 190 -9.40 -12.69 10.02
C ALA A 190 -8.12 -13.41 9.53
N ARG A 191 -7.80 -13.34 8.24
CA ARG A 191 -6.54 -13.89 7.70
C ARG A 191 -5.35 -13.15 8.25
N ASP A 192 -4.26 -13.87 8.47
CA ASP A 192 -3.01 -13.22 8.83
C ASP A 192 -2.45 -12.40 7.65
N PRO A 193 -1.75 -11.30 7.92
CA PRO A 193 -1.10 -10.49 6.88
C PRO A 193 -0.16 -11.30 5.98
N GLU A 194 0.53 -12.28 6.53
CA GLU A 194 1.45 -13.19 5.85
C GLU A 194 0.74 -14.08 4.82
N ASP A 195 -0.51 -14.45 5.05
CA ASP A 195 -1.32 -15.25 4.12
C ASP A 195 -1.71 -14.49 2.85
N VAL A 196 -1.69 -13.16 2.90
CA VAL A 196 -2.10 -12.30 1.78
C VAL A 196 -0.92 -11.60 1.09
N ALA A 197 0.24 -11.54 1.71
CA ALA A 197 1.44 -10.97 1.11
C ALA A 197 1.80 -11.60 -0.25
N PRO A 198 1.64 -12.93 -0.47
CA PRO A 198 1.87 -13.55 -1.79
C PRO A 198 1.01 -13.00 -2.93
N MET A 199 -0.15 -12.38 -2.64
CA MET A 199 -0.95 -11.70 -3.68
C MET A 199 -0.19 -10.50 -4.27
N PHE A 200 0.52 -9.76 -3.43
CA PHE A 200 1.32 -8.61 -3.85
C PHE A 200 2.52 -9.05 -4.68
N VAL A 201 3.17 -10.15 -4.28
CA VAL A 201 4.26 -10.73 -5.05
C VAL A 201 3.76 -11.17 -6.42
N TRP A 202 2.67 -11.93 -6.51
CA TRP A 202 2.06 -12.35 -7.77
C TRP A 202 1.68 -11.15 -8.65
N ALA A 203 1.00 -10.14 -8.09
CA ALA A 203 0.60 -8.95 -8.84
C ALA A 203 1.81 -8.15 -9.36
N ALA A 204 2.94 -8.21 -8.66
CA ALA A 204 4.18 -7.55 -9.06
C ALA A 204 4.97 -8.30 -10.13
N THR A 205 4.88 -9.65 -10.17
CA THR A 205 5.83 -10.48 -10.93
C THR A 205 5.21 -11.31 -12.04
N GLU A 206 4.00 -11.83 -11.84
CA GLU A 206 3.40 -12.84 -12.72
C GLU A 206 2.17 -12.33 -13.47
N ALA A 207 1.39 -11.41 -12.86
CA ALA A 207 0.20 -10.86 -13.50
C ALA A 207 0.57 -10.05 -14.75
N THR A 208 -0.22 -10.17 -15.80
CA THR A 208 -0.06 -9.33 -16.99
C THR A 208 -0.57 -7.91 -16.73
N GLU A 209 -0.14 -6.95 -17.53
CA GLU A 209 -0.60 -5.57 -17.44
C GLU A 209 -2.13 -5.46 -17.59
N ASP A 210 -2.70 -6.15 -18.57
CA ASP A 210 -4.15 -6.18 -18.80
C ASP A 210 -4.96 -6.76 -17.62
N GLU A 211 -4.32 -7.60 -16.78
CA GLU A 211 -4.98 -8.17 -15.60
C GLU A 211 -4.99 -7.22 -14.41
N ILE A 212 -4.10 -6.22 -14.39
CA ILE A 212 -3.90 -5.37 -13.21
C ILE A 212 -4.17 -3.89 -13.44
N ASN A 213 -3.93 -3.32 -14.62
CA ASN A 213 -4.00 -1.87 -14.82
C ASN A 213 -5.41 -1.32 -14.66
N GLY A 214 -5.63 -0.52 -13.62
CA GLY A 214 -6.95 0.02 -13.27
C GLY A 214 -7.90 -1.00 -12.62
N GLU A 215 -7.49 -2.27 -12.53
CA GLU A 215 -8.30 -3.39 -12.10
C GLU A 215 -8.17 -3.70 -10.60
N ILE A 216 -9.04 -4.55 -10.11
CA ILE A 216 -9.04 -5.03 -8.73
C ILE A 216 -8.61 -6.49 -8.70
N VAL A 217 -7.41 -6.71 -8.20
CA VAL A 217 -6.94 -8.06 -7.85
C VAL A 217 -7.49 -8.42 -6.47
N ASP A 218 -8.52 -9.25 -6.45
CA ASP A 218 -9.06 -9.83 -5.22
C ASP A 218 -8.53 -11.24 -4.96
N LEU A 219 -8.87 -11.81 -3.81
CA LEU A 219 -8.49 -13.18 -3.45
C LEU A 219 -8.97 -14.24 -4.46
N ARG A 220 -10.09 -13.99 -5.13
CA ARG A 220 -10.64 -14.93 -6.11
C ARG A 220 -9.83 -14.91 -7.40
N THR A 221 -9.52 -13.71 -7.88
CA THR A 221 -8.66 -13.49 -9.05
C THR A 221 -7.31 -14.13 -8.85
N TRP A 222 -6.63 -13.79 -7.74
CA TRP A 222 -5.33 -14.38 -7.40
C TRP A 222 -5.37 -15.91 -7.31
N LYS A 223 -6.30 -16.49 -6.52
CA LYS A 223 -6.40 -17.94 -6.38
C LYS A 223 -6.76 -18.68 -7.67
N LYS A 224 -7.41 -18.00 -8.61
CA LYS A 224 -7.69 -18.58 -9.92
C LYS A 224 -6.45 -18.60 -10.80
N ALA A 225 -5.63 -17.56 -10.74
CA ALA A 225 -4.42 -17.43 -11.53
C ALA A 225 -3.26 -18.34 -11.02
N THR A 226 -3.24 -18.63 -9.71
CA THR A 226 -2.15 -19.42 -9.06
C THR A 226 -2.50 -20.90 -8.81
N ARG A 227 -3.56 -21.41 -9.38
CA ARG A 227 -3.93 -22.85 -9.36
C ARG A 227 -3.41 -23.57 -10.57
#